data_b4b26ae1464bfbd5647233a0f293f84c
#
_entry.id   b4b26ae1464bfbd5647233a0f293f84c
#
_cell.length_a   1.000
_cell.length_b   1.000
_cell.length_c   1.000
_cell.angle_alpha   90.00
_cell.angle_beta   90.00
_cell.angle_gamma   90.00
#
_symmetry.space_group_name_H-M   'P 1'
#
loop_
_entity.id
_entity.type
_entity.pdbx_description
1 polymer ?
#
loop_
_entity_poly.entity_id
_entity_poly.type
_entity_poly.pdbx_seq_one_letter_code
_entity_poly.pdbx_strand_id
1 'polypeptide(L)'
;MKKIIYFVALATIFMFGCSKEKINEQQNNDSYSSVKLITLSDGSKTSITMLEFRSNNAYDSTIKRFERQMERLDDAFLAQYDYLNDSLLNEKEEDVGFIYQQPLIDFENSLNFTNSMRQVFVVAEENWLDNDSLDLAKDPSNTYVFSIAEMAMLNTGGEVKIGISLLKLTKDGFVEFTDGDINKLIRFNNGDMTVLDEANVVTNLDEGSRSANCKPWKGENNYHEYANKKRVKKHEHFHAYPWKGTSEAQITSYKKRGNRWKKYRMNLGVANQSYFYDSDCSTVKAQEWTGWERKRRKSVNQRVRRWGAFPGYRAKNGASVLGYFEYAGYS
;
A
#
# COMPACT_ATOMS: atom_id res chain seq x y z
N MET A 1 16.50 -84.29 6.08
CA MET A 1 16.99 -83.18 5.26
C MET A 1 15.97 -82.07 5.33
N LYS A 2 16.21 -81.01 6.17
CA LYS A 2 15.31 -79.86 6.36
C LYS A 2 15.87 -78.73 5.55
N LYS A 3 15.11 -78.24 4.55
CA LYS A 3 15.44 -77.03 3.76
C LYS A 3 14.96 -75.82 4.55
N ILE A 4 15.88 -74.99 4.96
CA ILE A 4 15.61 -73.65 5.54
C ILE A 4 15.47 -72.64 4.40
N ILE A 5 14.29 -72.05 4.26
CA ILE A 5 14.02 -70.99 3.34
C ILE A 5 14.23 -69.66 4.11
N TYR A 6 15.25 -68.88 3.72
CA TYR A 6 15.47 -67.54 4.23
C TYR A 6 14.54 -66.57 3.46
N PHE A 7 13.59 -65.98 4.17
CA PHE A 7 12.84 -64.81 3.68
C PHE A 7 13.68 -63.58 3.95
N VAL A 8 14.21 -63.00 2.89
CA VAL A 8 14.83 -61.68 2.96
C VAL A 8 13.70 -60.65 2.78
N ALA A 9 13.29 -60.03 3.89
CA ALA A 9 12.37 -58.89 3.87
C ALA A 9 13.15 -57.64 3.43
N LEU A 10 12.92 -57.21 2.20
CA LEU A 10 13.44 -55.96 1.64
C LEU A 10 12.59 -54.79 2.18
N ALA A 11 13.04 -54.18 3.26
CA ALA A 11 12.43 -52.93 3.78
C ALA A 11 12.83 -51.79 2.87
N THR A 12 11.96 -51.43 1.93
CA THR A 12 12.05 -50.18 1.18
C THR A 12 11.66 -49.02 2.09
N ILE A 13 12.66 -48.36 2.63
CA ILE A 13 12.50 -47.08 3.33
C ILE A 13 12.16 -46.04 2.24
N PHE A 14 10.87 -45.70 2.11
CA PHE A 14 10.47 -44.47 1.41
C PHE A 14 10.94 -43.29 2.24
N MET A 15 12.11 -42.78 1.92
CA MET A 15 12.51 -41.43 2.30
C MET A 15 11.65 -40.49 1.50
N PHE A 16 10.54 -40.03 2.06
CA PHE A 16 9.91 -38.79 1.61
C PHE A 16 10.89 -37.67 1.91
N GLY A 17 11.81 -37.46 0.98
CA GLY A 17 12.59 -36.27 0.89
C GLY A 17 11.58 -35.13 0.63
N CYS A 18 11.34 -34.31 1.64
CA CYS A 18 10.77 -32.98 1.43
C CYS A 18 11.76 -32.24 0.55
N SER A 19 11.64 -32.39 -0.77
CA SER A 19 12.27 -31.48 -1.70
C SER A 19 11.58 -30.14 -1.45
N LYS A 20 12.26 -29.24 -0.76
CA LYS A 20 12.01 -27.82 -0.96
C LYS A 20 12.19 -27.60 -2.46
N GLU A 21 11.10 -27.65 -3.22
CA GLU A 21 11.07 -27.01 -4.51
C GLU A 21 11.46 -25.56 -4.25
N LYS A 22 12.73 -25.26 -4.48
CA LYS A 22 13.15 -23.92 -4.78
C LYS A 22 12.33 -23.56 -6.01
N ILE A 23 11.25 -22.81 -5.81
CA ILE A 23 10.67 -22.01 -6.87
C ILE A 23 11.87 -21.22 -7.40
N ASN A 24 12.44 -21.68 -8.52
CA ASN A 24 13.39 -20.92 -9.28
C ASN A 24 12.59 -19.73 -9.80
N GLU A 25 12.41 -18.70 -8.95
CA GLU A 25 12.24 -17.37 -9.43
C GLU A 25 13.48 -17.09 -10.29
N GLN A 26 13.30 -17.20 -11.59
CA GLN A 26 14.06 -16.39 -12.51
C GLN A 26 13.67 -14.96 -12.13
N GLN A 27 14.32 -14.47 -11.05
CA GLN A 27 14.36 -13.06 -10.74
C GLN A 27 14.88 -12.42 -12.02
N ASN A 28 13.99 -11.75 -12.74
CA ASN A 28 14.38 -10.74 -13.70
C ASN A 28 15.13 -9.67 -12.91
N ASN A 29 16.44 -9.88 -12.72
CA ASN A 29 17.36 -8.94 -12.06
C ASN A 29 17.42 -7.59 -12.80
N ASP A 30 16.84 -7.50 -14.00
CA ASP A 30 16.79 -6.26 -14.79
C ASP A 30 15.88 -5.19 -14.22
N SER A 31 15.03 -5.49 -13.23
CA SER A 31 14.00 -4.53 -12.77
C SER A 31 14.44 -3.63 -11.61
N TYR A 32 15.44 -4.03 -10.82
CA TYR A 32 16.00 -3.17 -9.75
C TYR A 32 17.02 -2.15 -10.28
N SER A 33 17.57 -2.35 -11.48
CA SER A 33 18.51 -1.42 -12.08
C SER A 33 17.96 -0.03 -12.39
N SER A 34 16.64 0.13 -12.28
CA SER A 34 15.93 1.40 -12.52
C SER A 34 15.62 2.22 -11.27
N VAL A 35 15.89 1.68 -10.07
CA VAL A 35 15.64 2.34 -8.78
C VAL A 35 16.94 2.48 -8.02
N LYS A 36 17.21 3.66 -7.49
CA LYS A 36 18.42 3.95 -6.72
C LYS A 36 18.06 4.66 -5.44
N LEU A 37 18.82 4.41 -4.39
CA LEU A 37 18.82 5.26 -3.20
C LEU A 37 19.80 6.41 -3.44
N ILE A 38 19.33 7.64 -3.27
CA ILE A 38 20.14 8.85 -3.44
C ILE A 38 20.03 9.74 -2.19
N THR A 39 21.05 10.54 -1.97
CA THR A 39 21.04 11.61 -0.97
C THR A 39 21.35 12.93 -1.66
N LEU A 40 20.44 13.89 -1.51
CA LEU A 40 20.58 15.24 -2.06
C LEU A 40 20.81 16.23 -0.91
N SER A 41 21.61 17.26 -1.17
CA SER A 41 21.93 18.31 -0.20
C SER A 41 21.98 19.66 -0.91
N ASP A 42 21.61 20.71 -0.18
CA ASP A 42 21.71 22.12 -0.60
C ASP A 42 23.11 22.70 -0.40
N GLY A 43 24.09 21.88 -0.02
CA GLY A 43 25.43 22.35 0.36
C GLY A 43 25.55 22.81 1.81
N SER A 44 24.44 22.87 2.54
CA SER A 44 24.39 23.04 4.00
C SER A 44 24.51 21.70 4.73
N LYS A 45 24.19 21.68 6.01
CA LYS A 45 24.13 20.43 6.79
C LYS A 45 22.85 19.61 6.54
N THR A 46 21.90 20.14 5.78
CA THR A 46 20.63 19.49 5.50
C THR A 46 20.76 18.60 4.28
N SER A 47 20.42 17.32 4.45
CA SER A 47 20.38 16.36 3.35
C SER A 47 19.10 15.52 3.43
N ILE A 48 18.58 15.14 2.27
CA ILE A 48 17.38 14.31 2.14
C ILE A 48 17.75 13.04 1.38
N THR A 49 17.50 11.89 2.00
CA THR A 49 17.69 10.57 1.38
C THR A 49 16.35 10.07 0.88
N MET A 50 16.28 9.68 -0.39
CA MET A 50 15.06 9.21 -1.04
C MET A 50 15.37 8.24 -2.18
N LEU A 51 14.35 7.56 -2.69
CA LEU A 51 14.48 6.75 -3.90
C LEU A 51 14.42 7.63 -5.16
N GLU A 52 15.17 7.24 -6.18
CA GLU A 52 15.14 7.81 -7.52
C GLU A 52 14.60 6.80 -8.52
N PHE A 53 13.62 7.21 -9.31
CA PHE A 53 13.02 6.47 -10.43
C PHE A 53 13.28 7.22 -11.73
N ARG A 54 13.53 6.49 -12.82
CA ARG A 54 13.79 7.10 -14.14
C ARG A 54 12.58 7.81 -14.74
N SER A 55 11.36 7.46 -14.35
CA SER A 55 10.10 8.00 -14.90
C SER A 55 8.90 7.64 -14.02
N ASN A 56 7.77 8.34 -14.23
CA ASN A 56 6.47 8.03 -13.62
C ASN A 56 6.05 6.58 -13.88
N ASN A 57 6.27 6.07 -15.10
CA ASN A 57 5.94 4.69 -15.42
C ASN A 57 6.80 3.69 -14.64
N ALA A 58 8.09 3.97 -14.43
CA ALA A 58 8.97 3.14 -13.61
C ALA A 58 8.49 3.11 -12.14
N TYR A 59 8.10 4.26 -11.59
CA TYR A 59 7.53 4.37 -10.25
C TYR A 59 6.26 3.53 -10.12
N ASP A 60 5.27 3.77 -10.97
CA ASP A 60 3.98 3.08 -10.92
C ASP A 60 4.07 1.58 -11.20
N SER A 61 4.94 1.17 -12.13
CA SER A 61 5.15 -0.26 -12.43
C SER A 61 5.82 -1.00 -11.29
N THR A 62 6.71 -0.34 -10.55
CA THR A 62 7.34 -0.89 -9.35
C THR A 62 6.32 -1.12 -8.25
N ILE A 63 5.44 -0.15 -7.96
CA ILE A 63 4.35 -0.32 -7.00
C ILE A 63 3.45 -1.49 -7.37
N LYS A 64 2.97 -1.54 -8.63
CA LYS A 64 2.11 -2.63 -9.12
C LYS A 64 2.78 -4.00 -9.06
N ARG A 65 4.10 -4.07 -9.26
CA ARG A 65 4.87 -5.31 -9.14
C ARG A 65 4.83 -5.82 -7.70
N PHE A 66 5.10 -4.97 -6.72
CA PHE A 66 5.09 -5.37 -5.31
C PHE A 66 3.67 -5.72 -4.83
N GLU A 67 2.65 -4.99 -5.24
CA GLU A 67 1.26 -5.34 -4.97
C GLU A 67 0.96 -6.77 -5.44
N ARG A 68 1.35 -7.11 -6.67
CA ARG A 68 1.18 -8.47 -7.22
C ARG A 68 2.03 -9.53 -6.52
N GLN A 69 3.26 -9.21 -6.11
CA GLN A 69 4.12 -10.15 -5.37
C GLN A 69 3.52 -10.48 -4.01
N MET A 70 3.07 -9.48 -3.27
CA MET A 70 2.38 -9.68 -1.99
C MET A 70 1.09 -10.49 -2.16
N GLU A 71 0.30 -10.22 -3.20
CA GLU A 71 -0.91 -11.00 -3.50
C GLU A 71 -0.59 -12.46 -3.79
N ARG A 72 0.40 -12.74 -4.66
CA ARG A 72 0.81 -14.12 -4.98
C ARG A 72 1.31 -14.86 -3.75
N LEU A 73 2.06 -14.20 -2.87
CA LEU A 73 2.55 -14.78 -1.64
C LEU A 73 1.38 -15.18 -0.72
N ASP A 74 0.37 -14.33 -0.60
CA ASP A 74 -0.82 -14.60 0.20
C ASP A 74 -1.72 -15.67 -0.42
N ASP A 75 -1.88 -15.66 -1.74
CA ASP A 75 -2.64 -16.69 -2.47
C ASP A 75 -1.97 -18.08 -2.33
N ALA A 76 -0.62 -18.13 -2.38
CA ALA A 76 0.12 -19.38 -2.15
C ALA A 76 -0.05 -19.90 -0.72
N PHE A 77 -0.02 -19.02 0.28
CA PHE A 77 -0.33 -19.38 1.66
C PHE A 77 -1.75 -19.92 1.80
N LEU A 78 -2.74 -19.26 1.22
CA LEU A 78 -4.13 -19.71 1.25
C LEU A 78 -4.30 -21.06 0.56
N ALA A 79 -3.72 -21.25 -0.63
CA ALA A 79 -3.80 -22.53 -1.35
C ALA A 79 -3.26 -23.72 -0.54
N GLN A 80 -2.27 -23.47 0.31
CA GLN A 80 -1.68 -24.51 1.18
C GLN A 80 -2.55 -24.83 2.40
N TYR A 81 -3.33 -23.88 2.92
CA TYR A 81 -4.01 -23.99 4.21
C TYR A 81 -5.51 -23.62 4.17
N ASP A 82 -6.16 -23.61 3.00
CA ASP A 82 -7.57 -23.19 2.82
C ASP A 82 -8.58 -24.12 3.53
N TYR A 83 -8.18 -25.39 3.78
CA TYR A 83 -8.97 -26.37 4.54
C TYR A 83 -9.14 -26.00 6.03
N LEU A 84 -8.33 -25.09 6.55
CA LEU A 84 -8.45 -24.63 7.93
C LEU A 84 -9.59 -23.63 8.07
N ASN A 85 -10.28 -23.64 9.21
CA ASN A 85 -11.20 -22.54 9.55
C ASN A 85 -10.43 -21.26 9.86
N ASP A 86 -11.13 -20.11 9.96
CA ASP A 86 -10.48 -18.81 10.15
C ASP A 86 -9.61 -18.74 11.39
N SER A 87 -9.99 -19.38 12.51
CA SER A 87 -9.20 -19.34 13.74
C SER A 87 -7.87 -20.08 13.57
N LEU A 88 -7.93 -21.32 13.07
CA LEU A 88 -6.76 -22.16 12.82
C LEU A 88 -5.86 -21.59 11.74
N LEU A 89 -6.44 -20.96 10.71
CA LEU A 89 -5.66 -20.31 9.64
C LEU A 89 -4.85 -19.12 10.18
N ASN A 90 -5.45 -18.31 11.07
CA ASN A 90 -4.73 -17.21 11.71
C ASN A 90 -3.64 -17.69 12.68
N GLU A 91 -3.87 -18.80 13.40
CA GLU A 91 -2.86 -19.45 14.23
C GLU A 91 -1.72 -20.00 13.38
N LYS A 92 -2.06 -20.67 12.26
CA LYS A 92 -1.06 -21.20 11.34
C LYS A 92 -0.20 -20.13 10.71
N GLU A 93 -0.76 -18.97 10.39
CA GLU A 93 -0.04 -17.81 9.87
C GLU A 93 1.04 -17.32 10.87
N GLU A 94 0.69 -17.29 12.18
CA GLU A 94 1.63 -16.95 13.26
C GLU A 94 2.71 -18.04 13.41
N ASP A 95 2.32 -19.32 13.42
CA ASP A 95 3.23 -20.46 13.62
C ASP A 95 4.31 -20.57 12.55
N VAL A 96 3.96 -20.31 11.28
CA VAL A 96 4.93 -20.40 10.17
C VAL A 96 5.69 -19.09 9.95
N GLY A 97 5.39 -18.05 10.73
CA GLY A 97 6.02 -16.73 10.59
C GLY A 97 5.70 -16.07 9.24
N PHE A 98 4.47 -16.23 8.73
CA PHE A 98 4.09 -15.64 7.44
C PHE A 98 4.07 -14.11 7.49
N ILE A 99 4.83 -13.49 6.61
CA ILE A 99 4.91 -12.02 6.49
C ILE A 99 4.40 -11.59 5.11
N TYR A 100 3.19 -11.06 5.06
CA TYR A 100 2.57 -10.55 3.81
C TYR A 100 3.43 -9.51 3.08
N GLN A 101 4.13 -8.67 3.83
CA GLN A 101 4.96 -7.57 3.30
C GLN A 101 6.41 -7.98 3.00
N GLN A 102 6.76 -9.27 3.05
CA GLN A 102 8.14 -9.72 2.87
C GLN A 102 8.81 -9.18 1.58
N PRO A 103 8.12 -9.10 0.42
CA PRO A 103 8.73 -8.54 -0.79
C PRO A 103 9.16 -7.07 -0.65
N LEU A 104 8.43 -6.28 0.15
CA LEU A 104 8.79 -4.88 0.41
C LEU A 104 9.97 -4.76 1.37
N ILE A 105 10.00 -5.62 2.39
CA ILE A 105 11.11 -5.69 3.35
C ILE A 105 12.42 -6.04 2.63
N ASP A 106 12.38 -7.05 1.76
CA ASP A 106 13.54 -7.47 0.98
C ASP A 106 14.03 -6.36 0.03
N PHE A 107 13.09 -5.64 -0.59
CA PHE A 107 13.41 -4.50 -1.43
C PHE A 107 14.11 -3.37 -0.66
N GLU A 108 13.54 -2.94 0.46
CA GLU A 108 14.12 -1.89 1.30
C GLU A 108 15.52 -2.29 1.80
N ASN A 109 15.68 -3.55 2.24
CA ASN A 109 16.96 -4.08 2.70
C ASN A 109 18.00 -4.12 1.57
N SER A 110 17.59 -4.51 0.35
CA SER A 110 18.49 -4.59 -0.80
C SER A 110 19.09 -3.25 -1.20
N LEU A 111 18.39 -2.16 -0.89
CA LEU A 111 18.82 -0.78 -1.15
C LEU A 111 19.40 -0.08 0.09
N ASN A 112 19.43 -0.73 1.25
CA ASN A 112 19.70 -0.08 2.55
C ASN A 112 18.76 1.13 2.81
N PHE A 113 17.51 1.05 2.36
CA PHE A 113 16.53 2.10 2.54
C PHE A 113 15.85 1.98 3.90
N THR A 114 16.45 2.58 4.93
CA THR A 114 16.08 2.44 6.34
C THR A 114 15.09 3.49 6.85
N ASN A 115 14.68 4.42 6.00
CA ASN A 115 13.79 5.53 6.35
C ASN A 115 12.56 5.62 5.43
N SER A 116 12.01 4.47 5.01
CA SER A 116 10.78 4.48 4.24
C SER A 116 9.57 4.87 5.10
N MET A 117 8.57 5.48 4.47
CA MET A 117 7.30 5.80 5.11
C MET A 117 6.61 4.52 5.62
N ARG A 118 6.75 3.38 4.91
CA ARG A 118 6.20 2.09 5.31
C ARG A 118 6.70 1.65 6.68
N GLN A 119 8.01 1.79 6.95
CA GLN A 119 8.59 1.38 8.23
C GLN A 119 8.00 2.18 9.37
N VAL A 120 7.86 3.50 9.20
CA VAL A 120 7.23 4.37 10.21
C VAL A 120 5.75 4.03 10.40
N PHE A 121 5.02 3.81 9.30
CA PHE A 121 3.61 3.41 9.35
C PHE A 121 3.41 2.10 10.12
N VAL A 122 4.21 1.08 9.84
CA VAL A 122 4.08 -0.25 10.51
C VAL A 122 4.28 -0.12 12.02
N VAL A 123 5.31 0.61 12.46
CA VAL A 123 5.56 0.86 13.89
C VAL A 123 4.40 1.65 14.52
N ALA A 124 3.90 2.68 13.84
CA ALA A 124 2.76 3.47 14.32
C ALA A 124 1.48 2.62 14.42
N GLU A 125 1.24 1.74 13.43
CA GLU A 125 0.08 0.84 13.41
C GLU A 125 0.17 -0.21 14.54
N GLU A 126 1.33 -0.80 14.78
CA GLU A 126 1.54 -1.73 15.89
C GLU A 126 1.27 -1.07 17.24
N ASN A 127 1.84 0.13 17.47
CA ASN A 127 1.60 0.89 18.70
C ASN A 127 0.12 1.25 18.89
N TRP A 128 -0.58 1.59 17.81
CA TRP A 128 -1.99 1.89 17.86
C TRP A 128 -2.84 0.64 18.15
N LEU A 129 -2.50 -0.51 17.58
CA LEU A 129 -3.18 -1.78 17.81
C LEU A 129 -2.96 -2.33 19.23
N ASP A 130 -1.85 -1.98 19.86
CA ASP A 130 -1.56 -2.35 21.25
C ASP A 130 -2.36 -1.51 22.26
N ASN A 131 -3.04 -0.46 21.81
CA ASN A 131 -3.88 0.37 22.65
C ASN A 131 -5.28 -0.26 22.82
N ASP A 132 -5.71 -0.45 24.06
CA ASP A 132 -6.99 -1.07 24.40
C ASP A 132 -8.21 -0.35 23.81
N SER A 133 -8.16 0.98 23.70
CA SER A 133 -9.29 1.78 23.24
C SER A 133 -9.44 1.78 21.72
N LEU A 134 -8.38 1.46 20.93
CA LEU A 134 -8.34 1.74 19.50
C LEU A 134 -8.90 3.15 19.22
N ASP A 135 -8.22 4.16 19.74
CA ASP A 135 -8.61 5.55 19.51
C ASP A 135 -8.57 5.87 18.01
N LEU A 136 -9.73 6.06 17.42
CA LEU A 136 -9.89 6.24 15.97
C LEU A 136 -9.22 7.51 15.47
N ALA A 137 -9.16 8.55 16.31
CA ALA A 137 -8.46 9.78 15.97
C ALA A 137 -6.94 9.60 15.83
N LYS A 138 -6.39 8.54 16.45
CA LYS A 138 -4.97 8.18 16.41
C LYS A 138 -4.66 7.07 15.42
N ASP A 139 -5.61 6.64 14.62
CA ASP A 139 -5.37 5.66 13.55
C ASP A 139 -4.30 6.21 12.59
N PRO A 140 -3.16 5.52 12.42
CA PRO A 140 -2.09 5.97 11.53
C PRO A 140 -2.53 6.17 10.08
N SER A 141 -3.56 5.46 9.62
CA SER A 141 -4.10 5.63 8.27
C SER A 141 -4.75 7.01 8.03
N ASN A 142 -5.03 7.79 9.07
CA ASN A 142 -5.44 9.19 8.92
C ASN A 142 -4.29 10.10 8.47
N THR A 143 -3.05 9.67 8.66
CA THR A 143 -1.83 10.40 8.27
C THR A 143 -1.16 9.76 7.06
N TYR A 144 -1.05 8.43 7.09
CA TYR A 144 -0.38 7.63 6.05
C TYR A 144 -1.44 7.03 5.12
N VAL A 145 -1.93 7.84 4.20
CA VAL A 145 -3.07 7.53 3.34
C VAL A 145 -2.71 6.77 2.06
N PHE A 146 -1.42 6.43 1.87
CA PHE A 146 -0.91 5.71 0.70
C PHE A 146 -1.02 4.20 0.87
N SER A 147 -0.97 3.46 -0.25
CA SER A 147 -0.87 2.00 -0.17
C SER A 147 0.45 1.59 0.50
N ILE A 148 0.45 0.41 1.13
CA ILE A 148 1.66 -0.09 1.79
C ILE A 148 2.85 -0.24 0.82
N ALA A 149 2.57 -0.62 -0.45
CA ALA A 149 3.58 -0.70 -1.49
C ALA A 149 4.11 0.68 -1.88
N GLU A 150 3.26 1.68 -1.90
CA GLU A 150 3.66 3.05 -2.20
C GLU A 150 4.43 3.69 -1.06
N MET A 151 4.01 3.47 0.19
CA MET A 151 4.76 3.91 1.37
C MET A 151 6.20 3.36 1.41
N ALA A 152 6.45 2.18 0.81
CA ALA A 152 7.80 1.63 0.67
C ALA A 152 8.64 2.35 -0.41
N MET A 153 8.01 3.12 -1.29
CA MET A 153 8.69 3.93 -2.32
C MET A 153 8.99 5.36 -1.87
N LEU A 154 8.42 5.79 -0.76
CA LEU A 154 8.55 7.13 -0.21
C LEU A 154 9.43 7.12 1.03
N ASN A 155 10.23 8.17 1.23
CA ASN A 155 10.89 8.36 2.52
C ASN A 155 9.89 8.85 3.58
N THR A 156 10.33 9.00 4.81
CA THR A 156 9.48 9.42 5.94
C THR A 156 8.81 10.78 5.71
N GLY A 157 9.40 11.62 4.87
CA GLY A 157 8.84 12.91 4.48
C GLY A 157 7.82 12.82 3.34
N GLY A 158 7.59 11.65 2.74
CA GLY A 158 6.73 11.51 1.56
C GLY A 158 7.40 11.94 0.26
N GLU A 159 8.73 11.86 0.18
CA GLU A 159 9.52 12.39 -0.91
C GLU A 159 10.10 11.27 -1.78
N VAL A 160 10.17 11.55 -3.08
CA VAL A 160 10.74 10.68 -4.10
C VAL A 160 11.23 11.52 -5.28
N LYS A 161 12.31 11.09 -5.93
CA LYS A 161 12.78 11.69 -7.18
C LYS A 161 12.29 10.86 -8.37
N ILE A 162 11.71 11.52 -9.37
CA ILE A 162 11.21 10.86 -10.59
C ILE A 162 11.73 11.63 -11.81
N GLY A 163 12.64 11.01 -12.57
CA GLY A 163 13.36 11.70 -13.61
C GLY A 163 14.19 12.84 -13.03
N ILE A 164 13.93 14.05 -13.51
CA ILE A 164 14.57 15.27 -12.98
C ILE A 164 13.78 15.87 -11.81
N SER A 165 12.47 15.59 -11.70
CA SER A 165 11.58 16.20 -10.71
C SER A 165 11.79 15.63 -9.30
N LEU A 166 11.66 16.49 -8.29
CA LEU A 166 11.47 16.08 -6.90
C LEU A 166 9.96 16.17 -6.58
N LEU A 167 9.42 15.09 -6.06
CA LEU A 167 8.01 15.00 -5.70
C LEU A 167 7.86 14.83 -4.19
N LYS A 168 7.02 15.66 -3.60
CA LYS A 168 6.54 15.58 -2.22
C LYS A 168 5.08 15.19 -2.23
N LEU A 169 4.76 14.03 -1.70
CA LEU A 169 3.39 13.55 -1.49
C LEU A 169 2.98 13.77 -0.04
N THR A 170 1.80 14.33 0.15
CA THR A 170 1.20 14.57 1.46
C THR A 170 -0.21 13.98 1.51
N LYS A 171 -0.80 13.88 2.69
CA LYS A 171 -2.22 13.50 2.83
C LYS A 171 -3.16 14.50 2.12
N ASP A 172 -2.70 15.72 1.88
CA ASP A 172 -3.49 16.82 1.33
C ASP A 172 -3.31 17.02 -0.17
N GLY A 173 -2.34 16.35 -0.77
CA GLY A 173 -2.03 16.44 -2.18
C GLY A 173 -0.54 16.27 -2.46
N PHE A 174 -0.04 16.97 -3.48
CA PHE A 174 1.36 16.89 -3.90
C PHE A 174 1.98 18.27 -4.14
N VAL A 175 3.31 18.31 -4.05
CA VAL A 175 4.16 19.38 -4.59
C VAL A 175 5.22 18.73 -5.47
N GLU A 176 5.35 19.19 -6.71
CA GLU A 176 6.37 18.74 -7.65
C GLU A 176 7.30 19.91 -8.00
N PHE A 177 8.58 19.75 -7.79
CA PHE A 177 9.65 20.65 -8.20
C PHE A 177 10.22 20.10 -9.51
N THR A 178 9.75 20.62 -10.64
CA THR A 178 10.01 20.06 -11.97
C THR A 178 11.45 20.28 -12.46
N ASP A 179 12.16 21.22 -11.84
CA ASP A 179 13.59 21.50 -12.08
C ASP A 179 14.52 20.65 -11.19
N GLY A 180 13.98 19.90 -10.23
CA GLY A 180 14.76 19.10 -9.30
C GLY A 180 15.55 19.90 -8.27
N ASP A 181 15.17 21.16 -8.02
CA ASP A 181 15.86 22.01 -7.07
C ASP A 181 15.58 21.56 -5.62
N ILE A 182 16.62 20.99 -5.00
CA ILE A 182 16.57 20.52 -3.61
C ILE A 182 16.37 21.65 -2.61
N ASN A 183 16.82 22.87 -2.91
CA ASN A 183 16.65 24.00 -2.01
C ASN A 183 15.17 24.37 -1.86
N LYS A 184 14.40 24.31 -2.93
CA LYS A 184 12.94 24.53 -2.89
C LYS A 184 12.25 23.50 -2.02
N LEU A 185 12.62 22.20 -2.15
CA LEU A 185 12.07 21.13 -1.31
C LEU A 185 12.41 21.33 0.17
N ILE A 186 13.65 21.70 0.48
CA ILE A 186 14.11 21.96 1.85
C ILE A 186 13.35 23.16 2.44
N ARG A 187 13.21 24.25 1.69
CA ARG A 187 12.44 25.42 2.11
C ARG A 187 10.98 25.08 2.38
N PHE A 188 10.35 24.33 1.48
CA PHE A 188 8.99 23.85 1.67
C PHE A 188 8.85 22.99 2.95
N ASN A 189 9.78 22.07 3.19
CA ASN A 189 9.79 21.24 4.39
C ASN A 189 9.97 22.04 5.69
N ASN A 190 10.63 23.18 5.60
CA ASN A 190 10.81 24.12 6.71
C ASN A 190 9.61 25.10 6.88
N GLY A 191 8.53 24.90 6.11
CA GLY A 191 7.31 25.69 6.21
C GLY A 191 7.29 26.99 5.38
N ASP A 192 8.25 27.19 4.49
CA ASP A 192 8.24 28.31 3.55
C ASP A 192 7.26 28.02 2.41
N MET A 193 6.02 28.47 2.59
CA MET A 193 4.95 28.26 1.60
C MET A 193 5.09 29.17 0.38
N THR A 194 5.95 30.21 0.40
CA THR A 194 6.15 31.08 -0.77
C THR A 194 6.80 30.35 -1.94
N VAL A 195 7.44 29.21 -1.67
CA VAL A 195 8.00 28.31 -2.69
C VAL A 195 6.93 27.83 -3.68
N LEU A 196 5.66 27.71 -3.25
CA LEU A 196 4.57 27.23 -4.11
C LEU A 196 4.24 28.17 -5.27
N ASP A 197 4.60 29.44 -5.16
CA ASP A 197 4.40 30.47 -6.19
C ASP A 197 5.60 30.61 -7.14
N GLU A 198 6.70 29.86 -6.89
CA GLU A 198 7.91 29.94 -7.69
C GLU A 198 7.79 29.20 -9.03
N ALA A 199 8.61 29.62 -10.00
CA ALA A 199 8.73 28.92 -11.29
C ALA A 199 9.16 27.46 -11.09
N ASN A 200 8.66 26.56 -11.95
CA ASN A 200 8.93 25.12 -11.91
C ASN A 200 8.37 24.39 -10.66
N VAL A 201 7.38 24.98 -9.99
CA VAL A 201 6.62 24.31 -8.93
C VAL A 201 5.21 24.04 -9.38
N VAL A 202 4.77 22.79 -9.26
CA VAL A 202 3.40 22.35 -9.57
C VAL A 202 2.81 21.72 -8.32
N THR A 203 1.63 22.20 -7.92
CA THR A 203 0.97 21.69 -6.70
C THR A 203 -0.55 21.68 -6.87
N ASN A 204 -1.21 20.85 -6.05
CA ASN A 204 -2.66 20.89 -5.85
C ASN A 204 -3.04 21.20 -4.39
N LEU A 205 -2.09 21.59 -3.55
CA LEU A 205 -2.35 21.85 -2.11
C LEU A 205 -3.30 23.03 -1.91
N ASP A 206 -3.21 24.06 -2.77
CA ASP A 206 -4.01 25.30 -2.67
C ASP A 206 -5.32 25.25 -3.46
N GLU A 207 -5.60 24.19 -4.20
CA GLU A 207 -6.83 24.09 -5.00
C GLU A 207 -8.11 24.08 -4.12
N GLY A 208 -7.95 23.91 -2.80
CA GLY A 208 -9.04 24.04 -1.82
C GLY A 208 -9.65 25.45 -1.70
N SER A 209 -8.98 26.49 -2.22
CA SER A 209 -9.47 27.88 -2.18
C SER A 209 -10.15 28.35 -3.47
N ARG A 210 -9.92 27.65 -4.59
CA ARG A 210 -10.37 28.13 -5.92
C ARG A 210 -11.82 27.81 -6.27
N SER A 211 -12.43 26.82 -5.63
CA SER A 211 -13.87 26.57 -5.74
C SER A 211 -14.36 25.82 -4.52
N ALA A 212 -15.37 26.36 -3.87
CA ALA A 212 -16.06 25.70 -2.74
C ALA A 212 -16.61 24.30 -3.11
N ASN A 213 -16.74 24.03 -4.40
CA ASN A 213 -17.28 22.78 -4.95
C ASN A 213 -16.22 21.71 -5.23
N CYS A 214 -14.93 22.08 -5.21
CA CYS A 214 -13.82 21.21 -5.61
C CYS A 214 -12.99 20.68 -4.44
N LYS A 215 -13.55 20.57 -3.27
CA LYS A 215 -12.82 19.83 -2.23
C LYS A 215 -12.78 18.36 -2.64
N PRO A 216 -11.64 17.84 -3.12
CA PRO A 216 -11.54 16.41 -3.33
C PRO A 216 -11.87 15.74 -2.00
N TRP A 217 -12.77 14.79 -2.04
CA TRP A 217 -13.04 13.97 -0.87
C TRP A 217 -11.76 13.21 -0.54
N LYS A 218 -11.18 13.48 0.63
CA LYS A 218 -9.81 13.07 0.97
C LYS A 218 -9.71 11.72 1.64
N GLY A 219 -10.83 11.17 2.06
CA GLY A 219 -10.88 9.87 2.70
C GLY A 219 -11.63 9.87 4.02
N GLU A 220 -12.24 8.77 4.31
CA GLU A 220 -12.98 8.52 5.54
C GLU A 220 -12.65 7.13 6.08
N ASN A 221 -12.45 7.05 7.39
CA ASN A 221 -12.33 5.80 8.11
C ASN A 221 -13.59 5.56 8.92
N ASN A 222 -14.31 4.51 8.58
CA ASN A 222 -15.48 4.06 9.31
C ASN A 222 -15.21 2.70 9.96
N TYR A 223 -15.57 2.59 11.24
CA TYR A 223 -15.40 1.36 12.00
C TYR A 223 -16.76 0.77 12.37
N HIS A 224 -16.86 -0.55 12.21
CA HIS A 224 -18.03 -1.29 12.62
C HIS A 224 -17.65 -2.47 13.51
N GLU A 225 -18.19 -2.51 14.75
CA GLU A 225 -18.10 -3.65 15.64
C GLU A 225 -19.26 -4.60 15.34
N TYR A 226 -18.96 -5.73 14.68
CA TYR A 226 -20.00 -6.67 14.24
C TYR A 226 -20.16 -7.87 15.18
N ALA A 227 -19.23 -8.06 16.13
CA ALA A 227 -19.31 -9.07 17.18
C ALA A 227 -18.39 -8.68 18.34
N ASN A 228 -18.58 -9.29 19.51
CA ASN A 228 -17.73 -9.05 20.66
C ASN A 228 -16.24 -9.25 20.29
N LYS A 229 -15.43 -8.24 20.53
CA LYS A 229 -14.00 -8.23 20.23
C LYS A 229 -13.65 -8.41 18.74
N LYS A 230 -14.57 -8.09 17.81
CA LYS A 230 -14.34 -8.15 16.37
C LYS A 230 -14.82 -6.87 15.70
N ARG A 231 -13.97 -6.26 14.89
CA ARG A 231 -14.25 -5.02 14.17
C ARG A 231 -13.78 -5.11 12.72
N VAL A 232 -14.42 -4.35 11.87
CA VAL A 232 -13.90 -4.00 10.55
C VAL A 232 -13.68 -2.51 10.45
N LYS A 233 -12.64 -2.12 9.75
CA LYS A 233 -12.38 -0.76 9.29
C LYS A 233 -12.71 -0.70 7.81
N LYS A 234 -13.56 0.22 7.42
CA LYS A 234 -13.83 0.62 6.05
C LYS A 234 -13.06 1.91 5.81
N HIS A 235 -12.23 1.92 4.80
CA HIS A 235 -11.40 3.06 4.46
C HIS A 235 -11.60 3.39 3.00
N GLU A 236 -11.89 4.64 2.72
CA GLU A 236 -12.06 5.18 1.38
C GLU A 236 -11.18 6.40 1.24
N HIS A 237 -10.45 6.53 0.14
CA HIS A 237 -9.62 7.70 -0.08
C HIS A 237 -9.36 7.97 -1.56
N PHE A 238 -8.94 9.19 -1.82
CA PHE A 238 -8.48 9.66 -3.12
C PHE A 238 -7.11 10.33 -2.97
N HIS A 239 -6.21 10.02 -3.89
CA HIS A 239 -4.92 10.66 -4.02
C HIS A 239 -4.73 11.24 -5.40
N ALA A 240 -4.22 12.47 -5.44
CA ALA A 240 -3.80 13.12 -6.67
C ALA A 240 -2.27 13.11 -6.79
N TYR A 241 -1.80 12.92 -8.02
CA TYR A 241 -0.41 13.00 -8.45
C TYR A 241 -0.32 13.93 -9.66
N PRO A 242 0.85 14.43 -10.02
CA PRO A 242 0.97 15.27 -11.21
C PRO A 242 0.45 14.60 -12.50
N TRP A 243 0.48 13.28 -12.58
CA TRP A 243 0.13 12.52 -13.79
C TRP A 243 -1.07 11.58 -13.65
N LYS A 244 -1.60 11.36 -12.46
CA LYS A 244 -2.74 10.45 -12.21
C LYS A 244 -3.56 10.87 -11.02
N GLY A 245 -4.78 10.32 -10.93
CA GLY A 245 -5.56 10.22 -9.70
C GLY A 245 -5.73 8.76 -9.32
N THR A 246 -5.75 8.47 -8.03
CA THR A 246 -6.01 7.13 -7.49
C THR A 246 -7.12 7.20 -6.45
N SER A 247 -8.17 6.42 -6.65
CA SER A 247 -9.21 6.22 -5.64
C SER A 247 -9.13 4.81 -5.11
N GLU A 248 -9.42 4.62 -3.83
CA GLU A 248 -9.37 3.32 -3.19
C GLU A 248 -10.51 3.16 -2.19
N ALA A 249 -11.09 1.96 -2.17
CA ALA A 249 -11.92 1.46 -1.08
C ALA A 249 -11.23 0.23 -0.49
N GLN A 250 -11.06 0.19 0.82
CA GLN A 250 -10.38 -0.88 1.54
C GLN A 250 -11.19 -1.30 2.75
N ILE A 251 -11.25 -2.61 3.02
CA ILE A 251 -11.78 -3.17 4.25
C ILE A 251 -10.70 -3.96 4.97
N THR A 252 -10.57 -3.75 6.28
CA THR A 252 -9.62 -4.47 7.14
C THR A 252 -10.34 -5.01 8.36
N SER A 253 -10.08 -6.25 8.73
CA SER A 253 -10.69 -6.88 9.89
C SER A 253 -9.73 -7.00 11.06
N TYR A 254 -10.27 -6.85 12.26
CA TYR A 254 -9.53 -6.90 13.52
C TYR A 254 -10.24 -7.79 14.54
N LYS A 255 -9.45 -8.48 15.36
CA LYS A 255 -9.91 -9.26 16.52
C LYS A 255 -9.07 -8.90 17.74
N LYS A 256 -9.74 -8.69 18.89
CA LYS A 256 -9.07 -8.46 20.17
C LYS A 256 -8.63 -9.79 20.78
N ARG A 257 -7.35 -9.89 21.14
CA ARG A 257 -6.76 -11.02 21.88
C ARG A 257 -6.10 -10.48 23.15
N GLY A 258 -6.65 -10.83 24.31
CA GLY A 258 -6.27 -10.16 25.57
C GLY A 258 -6.57 -8.67 25.49
N ASN A 259 -5.57 -7.84 25.73
CA ASN A 259 -5.65 -6.38 25.66
C ASN A 259 -5.20 -5.78 24.32
N ARG A 260 -4.82 -6.61 23.34
CA ARG A 260 -4.28 -6.16 22.07
C ARG A 260 -5.23 -6.45 20.92
N TRP A 261 -5.32 -5.52 19.99
CA TRP A 261 -5.99 -5.75 18.72
C TRP A 261 -4.98 -6.28 17.70
N LYS A 262 -5.42 -7.22 16.87
CA LYS A 262 -4.63 -7.77 15.76
C LYS A 262 -5.47 -7.81 14.50
N LYS A 263 -4.85 -7.60 13.35
CA LYS A 263 -5.49 -7.91 12.07
C LYS A 263 -5.84 -9.40 12.05
N TYR A 264 -7.03 -9.72 11.56
CA TYR A 264 -7.58 -11.06 11.60
C TYR A 264 -8.06 -11.46 10.20
N ARG A 265 -7.64 -12.63 9.74
CA ARG A 265 -8.02 -13.17 8.42
C ARG A 265 -9.43 -13.72 8.46
N MET A 266 -10.28 -13.23 7.55
CA MET A 266 -11.65 -13.70 7.35
C MET A 266 -12.11 -13.39 5.92
N ASN A 267 -13.28 -13.90 5.50
CA ASN A 267 -13.87 -13.53 4.22
C ASN A 267 -14.28 -12.05 4.24
N LEU A 268 -13.69 -11.28 3.35
CA LEU A 268 -13.96 -9.86 3.14
C LEU A 268 -14.28 -9.62 1.69
N GLY A 269 -15.21 -8.71 1.43
CA GLY A 269 -15.56 -8.24 0.09
C GLY A 269 -15.50 -6.73 0.03
N VAL A 270 -15.00 -6.21 -1.10
CA VAL A 270 -14.98 -4.78 -1.39
C VAL A 270 -15.20 -4.53 -2.87
N ALA A 271 -15.92 -3.46 -3.18
CA ALA A 271 -16.01 -2.89 -4.51
C ALA A 271 -15.86 -1.38 -4.40
N ASN A 272 -15.40 -0.74 -5.49
CA ASN A 272 -15.18 0.70 -5.54
C ASN A 272 -15.90 1.28 -6.74
N GLN A 273 -16.68 2.33 -6.53
CA GLN A 273 -17.22 3.19 -7.56
C GLN A 273 -16.63 4.59 -7.39
N SER A 274 -16.00 5.11 -8.44
CA SER A 274 -15.31 6.38 -8.39
C SER A 274 -15.80 7.30 -9.49
N TYR A 275 -15.99 8.58 -9.13
CA TYR A 275 -16.35 9.63 -10.04
C TYR A 275 -15.22 10.65 -10.09
N PHE A 276 -14.60 10.81 -11.24
CA PHE A 276 -13.51 11.77 -11.45
C PHE A 276 -14.05 13.03 -12.10
N TYR A 277 -13.67 14.19 -11.53
CA TYR A 277 -14.22 15.48 -11.89
C TYR A 277 -13.29 16.29 -12.78
N ASP A 278 -13.88 17.28 -13.48
CA ASP A 278 -13.19 18.31 -14.25
C ASP A 278 -12.61 19.41 -13.33
N SER A 279 -11.83 20.32 -13.91
CA SER A 279 -11.21 21.44 -13.22
C SER A 279 -12.20 22.40 -12.55
N ASP A 280 -13.43 22.46 -13.04
CA ASP A 280 -14.53 23.25 -12.46
C ASP A 280 -15.35 22.46 -11.42
N CYS A 281 -15.07 21.16 -11.27
CA CYS A 281 -15.74 20.24 -10.36
C CYS A 281 -17.24 20.06 -10.55
N SER A 282 -17.79 20.64 -11.60
CA SER A 282 -19.21 20.52 -11.96
C SER A 282 -19.49 19.35 -12.88
N THR A 283 -18.49 18.92 -13.63
CA THR A 283 -18.64 17.90 -14.67
C THR A 283 -17.90 16.62 -14.31
N VAL A 284 -18.64 15.51 -14.21
CA VAL A 284 -18.06 14.17 -14.10
C VAL A 284 -17.43 13.79 -15.43
N LYS A 285 -16.11 13.59 -15.43
CA LYS A 285 -15.37 13.18 -16.65
C LYS A 285 -15.31 11.68 -16.82
N ALA A 286 -15.29 10.94 -15.73
CA ALA A 286 -15.29 9.49 -15.78
C ALA A 286 -15.94 8.89 -14.53
N GLN A 287 -16.67 7.80 -14.75
CA GLN A 287 -17.17 6.92 -13.70
C GLN A 287 -16.52 5.56 -13.89
N GLU A 288 -15.99 5.00 -12.82
CA GLU A 288 -15.37 3.68 -12.80
C GLU A 288 -16.05 2.79 -11.78
N TRP A 289 -16.15 1.53 -12.12
CA TRP A 289 -16.64 0.48 -11.26
C TRP A 289 -15.68 -0.69 -11.30
N THR A 290 -15.19 -1.13 -10.12
CA THR A 290 -14.19 -2.22 -10.04
C THR A 290 -14.80 -3.60 -9.95
N GLY A 291 -16.10 -3.70 -9.68
CA GLY A 291 -16.71 -4.99 -9.33
C GLY A 291 -16.32 -5.44 -7.91
N TRP A 292 -16.87 -6.58 -7.51
CA TRP A 292 -16.58 -7.15 -6.21
C TRP A 292 -15.30 -7.96 -6.23
N GLU A 293 -14.38 -7.63 -5.29
CA GLU A 293 -13.25 -8.48 -4.89
C GLU A 293 -13.60 -9.14 -3.56
N ARG A 294 -13.63 -10.48 -3.52
CA ARG A 294 -13.92 -11.26 -2.31
C ARG A 294 -12.76 -12.19 -2.02
N LYS A 295 -12.12 -12.00 -0.88
CA LYS A 295 -10.96 -12.82 -0.47
C LYS A 295 -10.96 -13.07 1.03
N ARG A 296 -10.40 -14.23 1.40
CA ARG A 296 -10.17 -14.61 2.80
C ARG A 296 -8.84 -14.04 3.28
N ARG A 297 -8.83 -12.73 3.61
CA ARG A 297 -7.63 -11.96 3.96
C ARG A 297 -7.82 -11.11 5.22
N LYS A 298 -6.72 -10.53 5.72
CA LYS A 298 -6.76 -9.51 6.79
C LYS A 298 -7.25 -8.17 6.29
N SER A 299 -6.97 -7.87 5.01
CA SER A 299 -7.40 -6.66 4.34
C SER A 299 -7.63 -6.94 2.86
N VAL A 300 -8.67 -6.36 2.29
CA VAL A 300 -8.98 -6.40 0.85
C VAL A 300 -9.24 -4.98 0.39
N ASN A 301 -8.74 -4.63 -0.80
CA ASN A 301 -8.93 -3.31 -1.37
C ASN A 301 -9.25 -3.38 -2.86
N GLN A 302 -10.01 -2.39 -3.32
CA GLN A 302 -10.24 -2.12 -4.73
C GLN A 302 -9.79 -0.72 -5.08
N ARG A 303 -9.02 -0.59 -6.15
CA ARG A 303 -8.38 0.66 -6.53
C ARG A 303 -8.59 0.97 -8.00
N VAL A 304 -8.95 2.22 -8.28
CA VAL A 304 -8.98 2.79 -9.63
C VAL A 304 -7.85 3.79 -9.77
N ARG A 305 -7.12 3.70 -10.88
CA ARG A 305 -6.09 4.67 -11.26
C ARG A 305 -6.47 5.29 -12.59
N ARG A 306 -6.58 6.61 -12.62
CA ARG A 306 -6.84 7.40 -13.83
C ARG A 306 -5.63 8.25 -14.21
N TRP A 307 -5.18 8.06 -15.42
CA TRP A 307 -4.03 8.77 -15.98
C TRP A 307 -4.48 10.09 -16.61
N GLY A 308 -3.78 11.18 -16.30
CA GLY A 308 -4.15 12.54 -16.74
C GLY A 308 -3.60 12.89 -18.12
N ALA A 309 -3.80 12.05 -19.14
CA ALA A 309 -3.19 12.25 -20.46
C ALA A 309 -4.10 12.91 -21.53
N PHE A 310 -5.38 13.19 -21.22
CA PHE A 310 -6.30 13.74 -22.22
C PHE A 310 -6.48 15.24 -22.06
N PRO A 311 -6.55 16.01 -23.16
CA PRO A 311 -6.89 17.42 -23.11
C PRO A 311 -8.22 17.63 -22.35
N GLY A 312 -8.20 18.47 -21.32
CA GLY A 312 -9.37 18.75 -20.48
C GLY A 312 -9.66 17.74 -19.37
N TYR A 313 -8.98 16.58 -19.32
CA TYR A 313 -9.08 15.63 -18.23
C TYR A 313 -7.89 15.74 -17.28
N ARG A 314 -8.16 16.06 -16.04
CA ARG A 314 -7.15 16.10 -14.98
C ARG A 314 -7.58 15.20 -13.84
N ALA A 315 -7.13 13.93 -13.87
CA ALA A 315 -7.38 12.97 -12.77
C ALA A 315 -6.97 13.54 -11.39
N LYS A 316 -6.13 14.57 -11.38
CA LYS A 316 -5.66 15.27 -10.18
C LYS A 316 -6.66 16.28 -9.60
N ASN A 317 -7.76 16.58 -10.27
CA ASN A 317 -8.68 17.63 -9.83
C ASN A 317 -9.72 17.15 -8.80
N GLY A 318 -9.81 15.88 -8.52
CA GLY A 318 -10.66 15.33 -7.49
C GLY A 318 -11.45 14.09 -7.93
N ALA A 319 -11.93 13.37 -6.96
CA ALA A 319 -12.84 12.25 -7.13
C ALA A 319 -13.79 12.14 -5.94
N SER A 320 -14.99 11.60 -6.18
CA SER A 320 -15.80 10.98 -5.14
C SER A 320 -15.56 9.48 -5.17
N VAL A 321 -15.42 8.87 -4.01
CA VAL A 321 -15.22 7.43 -3.83
C VAL A 321 -16.40 6.88 -3.07
N LEU A 322 -17.00 5.81 -3.60
CA LEU A 322 -18.06 5.06 -2.92
C LEU A 322 -17.58 3.61 -2.77
N GLY A 323 -17.28 3.22 -1.55
CA GLY A 323 -16.91 1.87 -1.21
C GLY A 323 -18.15 1.02 -0.88
N TYR A 324 -18.18 -0.18 -1.41
CA TYR A 324 -19.15 -1.20 -1.04
C TYR A 324 -18.41 -2.31 -0.31
N PHE A 325 -18.95 -2.75 0.83
CA PHE A 325 -18.22 -3.60 1.75
C PHE A 325 -19.07 -4.79 2.21
N GLU A 326 -18.45 -5.98 2.22
CA GLU A 326 -19.07 -7.23 2.66
C GLU A 326 -18.17 -7.93 3.68
N TYR A 327 -18.75 -8.34 4.82
CA TYR A 327 -18.04 -9.04 5.90
C TYR A 327 -19.04 -9.70 6.84
N ALA A 328 -18.72 -10.88 7.34
CA ALA A 328 -19.49 -11.58 8.37
C ALA A 328 -21.02 -11.65 8.12
N GLY A 329 -21.45 -11.69 6.85
CA GLY A 329 -22.87 -11.69 6.46
C GLY A 329 -23.52 -10.32 6.39
N TYR A 330 -22.78 -9.24 6.55
CA TYR A 330 -23.21 -7.85 6.31
C TYR A 330 -22.71 -7.37 4.93
N SER A 331 -23.52 -6.54 4.26
CA SER A 331 -23.19 -5.91 2.98
C SER A 331 -23.54 -4.42 2.97
#